data_19c385fc94802522a52c600b7b7eddc8
#
_entry.id   19c385fc94802522a52c600b7b7eddc8
#
_cell.length_a   1.000
_cell.length_b   1.000
_cell.length_c   1.000
_cell.angle_alpha   90.00
_cell.angle_beta   90.00
_cell.angle_gamma   90.00
#
_symmetry.space_group_name_H-M   'P 1'
#
loop_
_entity.id
_entity.type
_entity.pdbx_description
1 polymer ?
#
loop_
_entity_poly.entity_id
_entity_poly.type
_entity_poly.pdbx_seq_one_letter_code
_entity_poly.pdbx_strand_id
1 'polypeptide(L)'
;MLEAAGRNRNALAATPGEGWALHRMTPASRLNGANGIRTGADGRIYVAQVAGSKVSAVNVDTGLIETISPNGGGIVGPDDLAFDEAGNLYCTEITEGRVSMMTPGGEYRVIHGDMPVANPITYHQGRLIAGELRLGGRIMELDRDGGAPRVIYEGVPMANAFEVGPDGKLYFPAQGANEIWRIGLDGGEPEVVAKDLGVPDSVKFHPDGYIVSTQVYSGQVLKIDPRTGAKSILADIGPGLDNVAFVNGRTFVSHINGSITEIVEAGRTKPLVEKGLQWPLGLAVDEAGHVLVADGGFSYLLRPGEALQLAGMLFSPGFPGWIRDVAASGPDEWIVTTANGDVARWRPAAGESTVLASGYARLMGVAVGPGGDAVFAEFDTGKVFAIEGRAKGGGAGSGNVVELASGLDRPMGVAVAGDGTVFVAESGAGRVVKLVGGRRETVLDGLARPEGIAIAGGTLFVADPGANAVIASDLAGGARETVASGLPIGGAAGAQMAQLGGVGDMCGPMNTFNGIAAAPDGTLYLSADAEGSVLALRRL
;
A
#
# COMPACT_ATOMS: atom_id res chain seq x y z
N MET A 1 22.95 -16.86 -6.47
CA MET A 1 22.03 -16.79 -5.32
C MET A 1 21.82 -15.34 -4.92
N LEU A 2 20.62 -15.00 -4.47
CA LEU A 2 20.28 -13.67 -3.94
C LEU A 2 19.94 -13.80 -2.47
N GLU A 3 20.73 -13.15 -1.61
CA GLU A 3 20.51 -13.18 -0.16
C GLU A 3 19.18 -12.55 0.23
N ALA A 4 18.52 -13.13 1.23
CA ALA A 4 17.28 -12.60 1.77
C ALA A 4 17.50 -11.23 2.43
N ALA A 5 16.56 -10.31 2.29
CA ALA A 5 16.71 -8.94 2.75
C ALA A 5 15.40 -8.36 3.32
N GLY A 6 15.49 -7.13 3.82
CA GLY A 6 14.36 -6.38 4.32
C GLY A 6 13.58 -7.11 5.41
N ARG A 7 12.26 -7.13 5.28
CA ARG A 7 11.35 -7.85 6.19
C ARG A 7 11.40 -9.37 6.02
N ASN A 8 12.01 -9.87 4.94
CA ASN A 8 12.22 -11.29 4.65
C ASN A 8 13.64 -11.80 4.97
N ARG A 9 14.45 -11.02 5.71
CA ARG A 9 15.89 -11.27 5.97
C ARG A 9 16.22 -12.62 6.64
N ASN A 10 15.24 -13.26 7.24
CA ASN A 10 15.43 -14.56 7.91
C ASN A 10 15.10 -15.76 7.01
N ALA A 11 14.69 -15.52 5.77
CA ALA A 11 14.41 -16.58 4.81
C ALA A 11 15.70 -17.13 4.17
N LEU A 12 15.57 -18.23 3.44
CA LEU A 12 16.66 -18.76 2.63
C LEU A 12 16.93 -17.84 1.42
N ALA A 13 18.16 -17.88 0.91
CA ALA A 13 18.54 -17.17 -0.29
C ALA A 13 17.79 -17.72 -1.52
N ALA A 14 17.37 -16.82 -2.40
CA ALA A 14 16.74 -17.20 -3.67
C ALA A 14 17.78 -17.68 -4.66
N THR A 15 17.41 -18.70 -5.45
CA THR A 15 18.32 -19.37 -6.41
C THR A 15 17.79 -19.22 -7.83
N PRO A 16 18.55 -18.59 -8.75
CA PRO A 16 18.21 -18.61 -10.17
C PRO A 16 18.41 -20.02 -10.75
N GLY A 17 17.61 -20.37 -11.74
CA GLY A 17 17.78 -21.57 -12.55
C GLY A 17 19.03 -21.53 -13.42
N GLU A 18 19.37 -22.64 -14.07
CA GLU A 18 20.50 -22.73 -14.97
C GLU A 18 20.35 -21.72 -16.14
N GLY A 19 21.39 -20.98 -16.45
CA GLY A 19 21.38 -19.96 -17.50
C GLY A 19 20.65 -18.66 -17.13
N TRP A 20 20.31 -18.45 -15.84
CA TRP A 20 19.67 -17.24 -15.37
C TRP A 20 20.48 -16.51 -14.30
N ALA A 21 20.40 -15.20 -14.29
CA ALA A 21 20.90 -14.33 -13.22
C ALA A 21 19.73 -13.64 -12.53
N LEU A 22 19.82 -13.48 -11.20
CA LEU A 22 18.81 -12.85 -10.36
C LEU A 22 19.41 -11.64 -9.64
N HIS A 23 18.75 -10.48 -9.76
CA HIS A 23 19.18 -9.22 -9.18
C HIS A 23 18.04 -8.53 -8.44
N ARG A 24 18.36 -7.82 -7.34
CA ARG A 24 17.44 -6.89 -6.68
C ARG A 24 17.61 -5.50 -7.28
N MET A 25 16.52 -4.95 -7.83
CA MET A 25 16.51 -3.68 -8.54
C MET A 25 16.24 -2.49 -7.63
N THR A 26 15.48 -2.69 -6.54
CA THR A 26 15.16 -1.66 -5.56
C THR A 26 15.52 -2.14 -4.15
N PRO A 27 15.82 -1.23 -3.19
CA PRO A 27 16.03 -1.63 -1.80
C PRO A 27 14.84 -2.42 -1.25
N ALA A 28 15.12 -3.44 -0.45
CA ALA A 28 14.10 -4.21 0.25
C ALA A 28 13.62 -3.44 1.49
N SER A 29 12.30 -3.37 1.71
CA SER A 29 11.70 -2.71 2.86
C SER A 29 11.82 -3.56 4.13
N ARG A 30 12.15 -2.93 5.25
CA ARG A 30 12.19 -3.60 6.56
C ARG A 30 10.84 -3.66 7.26
N LEU A 31 9.88 -2.79 6.85
CA LEU A 31 8.52 -2.69 7.36
C LEU A 31 7.50 -2.87 6.23
N ASN A 32 6.28 -3.26 6.56
CA ASN A 32 5.15 -3.29 5.62
C ASN A 32 4.39 -1.94 5.68
N GLY A 33 5.08 -0.85 5.38
CA GLY A 33 4.60 0.49 5.68
C GLY A 33 4.98 0.92 7.10
N ALA A 34 4.87 2.21 7.38
CA ALA A 34 4.98 2.77 8.72
C ALA A 34 3.94 3.89 8.82
N ASN A 35 2.77 3.51 9.33
CA ASN A 35 1.66 4.42 9.61
C ASN A 35 1.89 5.12 10.96
N GLY A 36 0.96 5.10 11.87
CA GLY A 36 1.10 5.72 13.17
C GLY A 36 2.34 5.22 13.93
N ILE A 37 3.08 6.16 14.52
CA ILE A 37 4.21 5.87 15.39
C ILE A 37 4.01 6.47 16.77
N ARG A 38 4.39 5.71 17.80
CA ARG A 38 4.27 6.14 19.20
C ARG A 38 5.50 5.76 20.01
N THR A 39 5.95 6.66 20.87
CA THR A 39 7.02 6.37 21.82
C THR A 39 6.52 5.48 22.94
N GLY A 40 7.16 4.33 23.13
CA GLY A 40 6.93 3.47 24.28
C GLY A 40 7.70 3.93 25.52
N ALA A 41 7.27 3.48 26.71
CA ALA A 41 7.95 3.76 27.97
C ALA A 41 9.40 3.21 28.02
N ASP A 42 9.71 2.25 27.16
CA ASP A 42 11.04 1.65 27.00
C ASP A 42 11.97 2.45 26.05
N GLY A 43 11.53 3.62 25.57
CA GLY A 43 12.30 4.48 24.69
C GLY A 43 12.39 3.99 23.24
N ARG A 44 11.60 3.00 22.83
CA ARG A 44 11.48 2.56 21.44
C ARG A 44 10.32 3.26 20.74
N ILE A 45 10.36 3.28 19.41
CA ILE A 45 9.24 3.70 18.58
C ILE A 45 8.41 2.47 18.22
N TYR A 46 7.15 2.47 18.62
CA TYR A 46 6.17 1.47 18.17
C TYR A 46 5.53 1.94 16.88
N VAL A 47 5.39 1.04 15.91
CA VAL A 47 5.00 1.33 14.53
C VAL A 47 3.79 0.49 14.17
N ALA A 48 2.69 1.14 13.85
CA ALA A 48 1.54 0.52 13.22
C ALA A 48 1.82 0.28 11.72
N GLN A 49 1.45 -0.89 11.22
CA GLN A 49 1.68 -1.28 9.83
C GLN A 49 0.37 -1.83 9.25
N VAL A 50 -0.44 -0.96 8.65
CA VAL A 50 -1.74 -1.34 8.07
C VAL A 50 -1.57 -2.47 7.05
N ALA A 51 -0.70 -2.28 6.06
CA ALA A 51 -0.47 -3.25 4.98
C ALA A 51 0.05 -4.60 5.49
N GLY A 52 0.87 -4.60 6.54
CA GLY A 52 1.43 -5.81 7.12
C GLY A 52 0.55 -6.45 8.19
N SER A 53 -0.50 -5.76 8.64
CA SER A 53 -1.30 -6.18 9.81
C SER A 53 -0.42 -6.53 11.02
N LYS A 54 0.52 -5.62 11.35
CA LYS A 54 1.55 -5.83 12.37
C LYS A 54 1.72 -4.59 13.23
N VAL A 55 2.22 -4.80 14.45
CA VAL A 55 2.86 -3.77 15.25
C VAL A 55 4.31 -4.19 15.49
N SER A 56 5.25 -3.28 15.25
CA SER A 56 6.67 -3.49 15.53
C SER A 56 7.20 -2.42 16.47
N ALA A 57 8.30 -2.72 17.17
CA ALA A 57 9.06 -1.74 17.96
C ALA A 57 10.45 -1.55 17.33
N VAL A 58 10.87 -0.30 17.18
CA VAL A 58 12.14 0.10 16.57
C VAL A 58 13.01 0.77 17.61
N ASN A 59 14.21 0.24 17.83
CA ASN A 59 15.22 0.87 18.67
C ASN A 59 15.83 2.06 17.92
N VAL A 60 15.75 3.26 18.48
CA VAL A 60 16.15 4.51 17.82
C VAL A 60 17.66 4.69 17.63
N ASP A 61 18.49 3.94 18.36
CA ASP A 61 19.94 4.04 18.26
C ASP A 61 20.52 3.03 17.29
N THR A 62 19.96 1.82 17.26
CA THR A 62 20.46 0.71 16.45
C THR A 62 19.65 0.44 15.18
N GLY A 63 18.41 0.96 15.10
CA GLY A 63 17.45 0.61 14.08
C GLY A 63 16.98 -0.85 14.12
N LEU A 64 17.22 -1.58 15.23
CA LEU A 64 16.73 -2.94 15.41
C LEU A 64 15.20 -2.94 15.49
N ILE A 65 14.57 -3.83 14.71
CA ILE A 65 13.12 -3.98 14.63
C ILE A 65 12.73 -5.31 15.28
N GLU A 66 11.81 -5.24 16.24
CA GLU A 66 11.17 -6.38 16.90
C GLU A 66 9.67 -6.39 16.56
N THR A 67 9.12 -7.56 16.28
CA THR A 67 7.67 -7.73 16.08
C THR A 67 6.98 -7.83 17.44
N ILE A 68 6.03 -6.95 17.71
CA ILE A 68 5.23 -6.90 18.94
C ILE A 68 3.90 -7.64 18.74
N SER A 69 3.19 -7.36 17.65
CA SER A 69 2.02 -8.11 17.22
C SER A 69 2.23 -8.60 15.79
N PRO A 70 2.29 -9.92 15.58
CA PRO A 70 2.53 -10.48 14.24
C PRO A 70 1.27 -10.43 13.37
N ASN A 71 1.47 -10.53 12.07
CA ASN A 71 0.40 -10.84 11.13
C ASN A 71 -0.28 -12.17 11.52
N GLY A 72 -1.62 -12.19 11.49
CA GLY A 72 -2.41 -13.31 11.99
C GLY A 72 -2.62 -13.33 13.50
N GLY A 73 -2.11 -12.34 14.23
CA GLY A 73 -2.43 -12.08 15.63
C GLY A 73 -3.82 -11.44 15.82
N GLY A 74 -4.10 -10.97 17.04
CA GLY A 74 -5.38 -10.32 17.36
C GLY A 74 -5.55 -8.95 16.71
N ILE A 75 -4.45 -8.16 16.60
CA ILE A 75 -4.49 -6.82 15.99
C ILE A 75 -4.44 -6.96 14.47
N VAL A 76 -5.42 -6.35 13.77
CA VAL A 76 -5.59 -6.46 12.31
C VAL A 76 -5.62 -5.06 11.70
N GLY A 77 -4.74 -4.80 10.72
CA GLY A 77 -4.67 -3.52 10.00
C GLY A 77 -4.53 -2.30 10.93
N PRO A 78 -3.56 -2.28 11.86
CA PRO A 78 -3.39 -1.16 12.78
C PRO A 78 -2.94 0.10 12.06
N ASP A 79 -3.57 1.25 12.41
CA ASP A 79 -3.22 2.55 11.83
C ASP A 79 -2.53 3.47 12.83
N ASP A 80 -3.12 3.76 13.99
CA ASP A 80 -2.48 4.57 15.04
C ASP A 80 -2.46 3.84 16.38
N LEU A 81 -1.62 4.31 17.30
CA LEU A 81 -1.28 3.67 18.55
C LEU A 81 -1.35 4.63 19.74
N ALA A 82 -1.74 4.13 20.90
CA ALA A 82 -1.63 4.85 22.17
C ALA A 82 -1.24 3.88 23.30
N PHE A 83 -0.61 4.42 24.36
CA PHE A 83 -0.31 3.67 25.58
C PHE A 83 -0.96 4.32 26.79
N ASP A 84 -1.46 3.51 27.72
CA ASP A 84 -1.80 3.98 29.06
C ASP A 84 -0.61 3.83 30.05
N GLU A 85 -0.81 4.27 31.29
CA GLU A 85 0.23 4.24 32.34
C GLU A 85 0.60 2.82 32.77
N ALA A 86 -0.26 1.82 32.50
CA ALA A 86 0.02 0.42 32.77
C ALA A 86 0.82 -0.26 31.65
N GLY A 87 1.05 0.46 30.56
CA GLY A 87 1.74 -0.03 29.36
C GLY A 87 0.85 -0.84 28.43
N ASN A 88 -0.48 -0.78 28.60
CA ASN A 88 -1.38 -1.38 27.63
C ASN A 88 -1.31 -0.60 26.31
N LEU A 89 -1.20 -1.34 25.21
CA LEU A 89 -1.16 -0.82 23.85
C LEU A 89 -2.58 -0.79 23.28
N TYR A 90 -3.07 0.39 22.95
CA TYR A 90 -4.31 0.58 22.21
C TYR A 90 -4.01 0.81 20.74
N CYS A 91 -4.79 0.19 19.87
CA CYS A 91 -4.66 0.30 18.42
C CYS A 91 -6.00 0.63 17.78
N THR A 92 -6.00 1.55 16.84
CA THR A 92 -7.07 1.65 15.86
C THR A 92 -6.83 0.64 14.75
N GLU A 93 -7.84 -0.18 14.45
CA GLU A 93 -7.80 -1.18 13.38
C GLU A 93 -8.68 -0.67 12.24
N ILE A 94 -8.05 0.08 11.33
CA ILE A 94 -8.75 0.89 10.31
C ILE A 94 -9.60 0.04 9.37
N THR A 95 -9.12 -1.16 8.99
CA THR A 95 -9.84 -2.07 8.09
C THR A 95 -10.99 -2.79 8.75
N GLU A 96 -10.90 -2.99 10.08
CA GLU A 96 -11.90 -3.69 10.87
C GLU A 96 -12.95 -2.72 11.45
N GLY A 97 -12.68 -1.41 11.40
CA GLY A 97 -13.56 -0.39 11.95
C GLY A 97 -13.71 -0.49 13.47
N ARG A 98 -12.62 -0.73 14.19
CA ARG A 98 -12.64 -0.96 15.64
C ARG A 98 -11.40 -0.42 16.36
N VAL A 99 -11.49 -0.33 17.68
CA VAL A 99 -10.36 -0.06 18.58
C VAL A 99 -10.15 -1.27 19.46
N SER A 100 -8.90 -1.71 19.57
CA SER A 100 -8.49 -2.83 20.42
C SER A 100 -7.40 -2.46 21.41
N MET A 101 -7.17 -3.34 22.35
CA MET A 101 -6.12 -3.22 23.37
C MET A 101 -5.36 -4.54 23.50
N MET A 102 -4.05 -4.43 23.66
CA MET A 102 -3.18 -5.54 24.01
C MET A 102 -2.40 -5.20 25.30
N THR A 103 -2.44 -6.11 26.28
CA THR A 103 -1.65 -5.95 27.51
C THR A 103 -0.16 -6.19 27.23
N PRO A 104 0.76 -5.76 28.14
CA PRO A 104 2.17 -6.14 28.05
C PRO A 104 2.39 -7.67 28.06
N GLY A 105 1.45 -8.43 28.61
CA GLY A 105 1.46 -9.89 28.59
C GLY A 105 0.95 -10.52 27.28
N GLY A 106 0.48 -9.71 26.32
CA GLY A 106 -0.01 -10.19 25.03
C GLY A 106 -1.50 -10.55 24.99
N GLU A 107 -2.24 -10.29 26.07
CA GLU A 107 -3.70 -10.50 26.06
C GLU A 107 -4.38 -9.44 25.21
N TYR A 108 -5.19 -9.88 24.25
CA TYR A 108 -5.89 -9.01 23.28
C TYR A 108 -7.40 -8.94 23.59
N ARG A 109 -7.98 -7.75 23.45
CA ARG A 109 -9.43 -7.57 23.44
C ARG A 109 -9.87 -6.35 22.61
N VAL A 110 -11.07 -6.41 22.03
CA VAL A 110 -11.72 -5.26 21.40
C VAL A 110 -12.30 -4.35 22.47
N ILE A 111 -12.02 -3.05 22.37
CA ILE A 111 -12.56 -2.00 23.26
C ILE A 111 -13.86 -1.45 22.68
N HIS A 112 -13.87 -1.16 21.38
CA HIS A 112 -15.03 -0.61 20.68
C HIS A 112 -15.08 -1.08 19.24
N GLY A 113 -16.23 -1.60 18.77
CA GLY A 113 -16.39 -2.27 17.47
C GLY A 113 -17.17 -1.47 16.42
N ASP A 114 -17.63 -0.25 16.72
CA ASP A 114 -18.38 0.61 15.79
C ASP A 114 -17.63 1.92 15.53
N MET A 115 -16.51 1.82 14.81
CA MET A 115 -15.70 2.96 14.42
C MET A 115 -15.21 2.80 12.98
N PRO A 116 -16.09 2.99 11.99
CA PRO A 116 -15.68 2.89 10.59
C PRO A 116 -14.47 3.76 10.28
N VAL A 117 -13.46 3.19 9.61
CA VAL A 117 -12.19 3.87 9.31
C VAL A 117 -11.52 4.42 10.58
N ALA A 118 -11.45 3.58 11.63
CA ALA A 118 -10.77 3.94 12.88
C ALA A 118 -9.31 4.27 12.60
N ASN A 119 -8.89 5.52 12.87
CA ASN A 119 -7.53 5.96 12.60
C ASN A 119 -6.90 6.68 13.79
N PRO A 120 -7.27 7.94 14.13
CA PRO A 120 -6.54 8.61 15.20
C PRO A 120 -6.89 8.04 16.57
N ILE A 121 -5.87 7.91 17.42
CA ILE A 121 -6.05 7.53 18.81
C ILE A 121 -5.06 8.24 19.73
N THR A 122 -5.50 8.64 20.91
CA THR A 122 -4.61 9.15 21.96
C THR A 122 -5.12 8.78 23.35
N TYR A 123 -4.20 8.70 24.29
CA TYR A 123 -4.50 8.50 25.69
C TYR A 123 -4.00 9.70 26.51
N HIS A 124 -4.86 10.29 27.31
CA HIS A 124 -4.52 11.43 28.14
C HIS A 124 -5.22 11.39 29.49
N GLN A 125 -4.47 11.29 30.59
CA GLN A 125 -4.96 11.35 31.96
C GLN A 125 -6.20 10.47 32.23
N GLY A 126 -6.11 9.18 31.85
CA GLY A 126 -7.19 8.21 32.04
C GLY A 126 -8.23 8.16 30.92
N ARG A 127 -8.20 9.11 29.99
CA ARG A 127 -9.15 9.23 28.88
C ARG A 127 -8.58 8.63 27.60
N LEU A 128 -9.26 7.69 26.99
CA LEU A 128 -8.93 7.11 25.70
C LEU A 128 -9.81 7.77 24.63
N ILE A 129 -9.19 8.50 23.71
CA ILE A 129 -9.90 9.25 22.67
C ILE A 129 -9.51 8.67 21.32
N ALA A 130 -10.48 8.35 20.48
CA ALA A 130 -10.29 7.86 19.13
C ALA A 130 -11.23 8.56 18.14
N GLY A 131 -10.89 8.48 16.84
CA GLY A 131 -11.65 9.14 15.79
C GLY A 131 -11.76 8.32 14.51
N GLU A 132 -12.64 8.78 13.63
CA GLU A 132 -12.90 8.21 12.31
C GLU A 132 -12.26 9.07 11.23
N LEU A 133 -11.40 8.45 10.39
CA LEU A 133 -10.81 9.09 9.21
C LEU A 133 -11.78 9.04 8.03
N ARG A 134 -12.85 9.81 8.09
CA ARG A 134 -13.83 9.93 6.99
C ARG A 134 -14.53 11.29 7.02
N LEU A 135 -15.13 11.67 5.89
CA LEU A 135 -15.96 12.87 5.84
C LEU A 135 -17.17 12.71 6.76
N GLY A 136 -17.39 13.71 7.63
CA GLY A 136 -18.43 13.65 8.64
C GLY A 136 -18.13 12.69 9.80
N GLY A 137 -16.86 12.35 10.00
CA GLY A 137 -16.42 11.43 11.05
C GLY A 137 -16.68 11.92 12.48
N ARG A 138 -16.61 10.99 13.42
CA ARG A 138 -16.77 11.25 14.87
C ARG A 138 -15.42 11.27 15.57
N ILE A 139 -15.30 12.08 16.61
CA ILE A 139 -14.27 11.97 17.66
C ILE A 139 -14.98 11.55 18.94
N MET A 140 -14.52 10.48 19.55
CA MET A 140 -15.17 9.86 20.70
C MET A 140 -14.18 9.59 21.83
N GLU A 141 -14.63 9.75 23.07
CA GLU A 141 -13.99 9.18 24.23
C GLU A 141 -14.56 7.77 24.46
N LEU A 142 -13.68 6.79 24.51
CA LEU A 142 -14.03 5.38 24.65
C LEU A 142 -13.96 4.94 26.11
N ASP A 143 -14.95 4.17 26.54
CA ASP A 143 -14.88 3.45 27.80
C ASP A 143 -13.94 2.25 27.64
N ARG A 144 -12.85 2.25 28.41
CA ARG A 144 -11.83 1.18 28.36
C ARG A 144 -12.35 -0.18 28.81
N ASP A 145 -13.45 -0.22 29.55
CA ASP A 145 -14.10 -1.45 30.02
C ASP A 145 -15.19 -1.95 29.06
N GLY A 146 -15.37 -1.27 27.91
CA GLY A 146 -16.30 -1.67 26.86
C GLY A 146 -17.72 -1.10 26.98
N GLY A 147 -17.91 -0.08 27.80
CA GLY A 147 -19.15 0.67 27.88
C GLY A 147 -19.43 1.55 26.66
N ALA A 148 -20.53 2.30 26.70
CA ALA A 148 -20.91 3.19 25.61
C ALA A 148 -19.91 4.35 25.46
N PRO A 149 -19.45 4.66 24.23
CA PRO A 149 -18.57 5.79 24.00
C PRO A 149 -19.31 7.13 24.20
N ARG A 150 -18.58 8.17 24.52
CA ARG A 150 -19.07 9.55 24.55
C ARG A 150 -18.59 10.29 23.31
N VAL A 151 -19.49 10.77 22.47
CA VAL A 151 -19.13 11.59 21.32
C VAL A 151 -18.66 12.97 21.82
N ILE A 152 -17.43 13.35 21.44
CA ILE A 152 -16.85 14.67 21.71
C ILE A 152 -17.28 15.64 20.61
N TYR A 153 -17.19 15.20 19.36
CA TYR A 153 -17.59 15.98 18.18
C TYR A 153 -17.95 15.07 17.00
N GLU A 154 -18.91 15.50 16.19
CA GLU A 154 -19.35 14.81 14.97
C GLU A 154 -19.32 15.78 13.78
N GLY A 155 -19.07 15.30 12.60
CA GLY A 155 -18.99 16.11 11.39
C GLY A 155 -17.57 16.55 11.03
N VAL A 156 -16.54 15.91 11.59
CA VAL A 156 -15.14 16.20 11.24
C VAL A 156 -14.88 15.85 9.78
N PRO A 157 -14.24 16.75 8.99
CA PRO A 157 -13.81 16.41 7.64
C PRO A 157 -12.51 15.61 7.69
N MET A 158 -12.59 14.31 7.98
CA MET A 158 -11.47 13.36 8.05
C MET A 158 -10.47 13.72 9.18
N ALA A 159 -10.80 13.35 10.44
CA ALA A 159 -9.87 13.46 11.55
C ALA A 159 -8.69 12.50 11.36
N ASN A 160 -7.46 12.99 11.58
CA ASN A 160 -6.25 12.16 11.55
C ASN A 160 -5.41 12.37 12.82
N ALA A 161 -4.23 11.77 12.92
CA ALA A 161 -3.44 11.57 14.13
C ALA A 161 -3.35 12.80 15.06
N PHE A 162 -4.00 12.72 16.19
CA PHE A 162 -4.21 13.83 17.11
C PHE A 162 -3.44 13.71 18.43
N GLU A 163 -3.40 14.82 19.19
CA GLU A 163 -2.81 14.89 20.51
C GLU A 163 -3.49 15.94 21.38
N VAL A 164 -3.49 15.73 22.70
CA VAL A 164 -3.92 16.74 23.66
C VAL A 164 -2.78 17.72 23.92
N GLY A 165 -3.04 19.00 23.67
CA GLY A 165 -2.05 20.05 23.86
C GLY A 165 -1.87 20.47 25.33
N PRO A 166 -0.86 21.32 25.61
CA PRO A 166 -0.58 21.82 26.95
C PRO A 166 -1.73 22.64 27.59
N ASP A 167 -2.65 23.13 26.77
CA ASP A 167 -3.84 23.85 27.20
C ASP A 167 -5.03 22.92 27.53
N GLY A 168 -4.82 21.60 27.46
CA GLY A 168 -5.83 20.58 27.74
C GLY A 168 -6.87 20.40 26.64
N LYS A 169 -6.68 21.02 25.45
CA LYS A 169 -7.54 20.82 24.29
C LYS A 169 -6.99 19.71 23.39
N LEU A 170 -7.85 19.01 22.66
CA LEU A 170 -7.50 18.08 21.61
C LEU A 170 -7.20 18.86 20.33
N TYR A 171 -6.01 18.65 19.76
CA TYR A 171 -5.58 19.19 18.47
C TYR A 171 -5.56 18.07 17.45
N PHE A 172 -6.10 18.32 16.25
CA PHE A 172 -6.21 17.30 15.22
C PHE A 172 -6.17 17.88 13.81
N PRO A 173 -5.59 17.15 12.85
CA PRO A 173 -5.79 17.42 11.43
C PRO A 173 -7.26 17.23 11.08
N ALA A 174 -7.88 18.24 10.47
CA ALA A 174 -9.11 18.15 9.70
C ALA A 174 -8.68 18.01 8.23
N GLN A 175 -8.26 16.80 7.86
CA GLN A 175 -7.50 16.54 6.63
C GLN A 175 -8.27 16.95 5.37
N GLY A 176 -9.57 16.67 5.32
CA GLY A 176 -10.45 17.05 4.21
C GLY A 176 -10.66 18.57 4.07
N ALA A 177 -10.42 19.35 5.14
CA ALA A 177 -10.43 20.81 5.11
C ALA A 177 -9.03 21.40 4.87
N ASN A 178 -7.98 20.57 4.87
CA ASN A 178 -6.58 21.01 4.80
C ASN A 178 -6.18 21.98 5.94
N GLU A 179 -6.68 21.71 7.15
CA GLU A 179 -6.54 22.53 8.33
C GLU A 179 -6.13 21.69 9.56
N ILE A 180 -5.62 22.37 10.59
CA ILE A 180 -5.50 21.86 11.96
C ILE A 180 -6.53 22.55 12.82
N TRP A 181 -7.32 21.76 13.53
CA TRP A 181 -8.35 22.24 14.46
C TRP A 181 -7.98 21.88 15.90
N ARG A 182 -8.64 22.56 16.88
CA ARG A 182 -8.62 22.16 18.29
C ARG A 182 -10.01 22.25 18.88
N ILE A 183 -10.28 21.41 19.89
CA ILE A 183 -11.56 21.36 20.60
C ILE A 183 -11.34 21.02 22.09
N GLY A 184 -12.25 21.45 22.95
CA GLY A 184 -12.26 21.00 24.34
C GLY A 184 -12.55 19.50 24.44
N LEU A 185 -11.94 18.80 25.42
CA LEU A 185 -12.19 17.37 25.62
C LEU A 185 -13.65 17.05 25.99
N ASP A 186 -14.39 18.00 26.48
CA ASP A 186 -15.80 17.83 26.81
C ASP A 186 -16.76 18.25 25.68
N GLY A 187 -16.21 18.57 24.52
CA GLY A 187 -16.93 19.01 23.33
C GLY A 187 -16.94 20.53 23.15
N GLY A 188 -17.85 21.03 22.35
CA GLY A 188 -17.99 22.43 21.98
C GLY A 188 -17.69 22.67 20.49
N GLU A 189 -17.55 23.94 20.10
CA GLU A 189 -17.22 24.31 18.74
C GLU A 189 -15.70 24.19 18.51
N PRO A 190 -15.23 23.55 17.44
CA PRO A 190 -13.81 23.50 17.13
C PRO A 190 -13.29 24.87 16.66
N GLU A 191 -12.04 25.14 16.99
CA GLU A 191 -11.31 26.35 16.58
C GLU A 191 -10.25 25.98 15.55
N VAL A 192 -10.13 26.73 14.45
CA VAL A 192 -9.06 26.58 13.48
C VAL A 192 -7.74 27.12 14.06
N VAL A 193 -6.71 26.30 14.06
CA VAL A 193 -5.34 26.65 14.53
C VAL A 193 -4.45 27.04 13.36
N ALA A 194 -4.48 26.26 12.27
CA ALA A 194 -3.69 26.53 11.08
C ALA A 194 -4.45 26.06 9.83
N LYS A 195 -4.21 26.70 8.70
CA LYS A 195 -4.84 26.41 7.41
C LYS A 195 -3.88 26.54 6.25
N ASP A 196 -4.35 26.23 5.04
CA ASP A 196 -3.54 26.26 3.81
C ASP A 196 -2.27 25.40 3.98
N LEU A 197 -2.48 24.13 4.32
CA LEU A 197 -1.45 23.14 4.61
C LEU A 197 -1.20 22.25 3.38
N GLY A 198 -0.39 21.21 3.52
CA GLY A 198 -0.08 20.24 2.46
C GLY A 198 -0.77 18.88 2.66
N VAL A 199 -2.05 18.88 3.07
CA VAL A 199 -2.83 17.74 3.54
C VAL A 199 -2.22 17.20 4.86
N PRO A 200 -2.58 17.81 6.02
CA PRO A 200 -1.99 17.44 7.30
C PRO A 200 -2.42 16.04 7.72
N ASP A 201 -1.45 15.24 8.18
CA ASP A 201 -1.69 13.89 8.67
C ASP A 201 -1.62 13.81 10.19
N SER A 202 -0.60 14.39 10.82
CA SER A 202 -0.44 14.32 12.26
C SER A 202 -0.25 15.69 12.92
N VAL A 203 -0.58 15.74 14.21
CA VAL A 203 -0.30 16.84 15.14
C VAL A 203 0.35 16.25 16.38
N LYS A 204 1.60 16.68 16.70
CA LYS A 204 2.30 16.32 17.92
C LYS A 204 2.95 17.54 18.54
N PHE A 205 2.90 17.68 19.87
CA PHE A 205 3.53 18.80 20.57
C PHE A 205 4.99 18.49 20.88
N HIS A 206 5.88 19.34 20.34
CA HIS A 206 7.27 19.32 20.75
C HIS A 206 7.40 19.81 22.22
N PRO A 207 8.36 19.31 23.02
CA PRO A 207 8.56 19.78 24.40
C PRO A 207 8.70 21.30 24.55
N ASP A 208 9.19 22.00 23.53
CA ASP A 208 9.29 23.47 23.50
C ASP A 208 7.93 24.18 23.27
N GLY A 209 6.81 23.42 23.15
CA GLY A 209 5.46 23.96 23.08
C GLY A 209 4.95 24.35 21.69
N TYR A 210 5.67 24.06 20.62
CA TYR A 210 5.16 24.19 19.24
C TYR A 210 4.63 22.86 18.72
N ILE A 211 3.79 22.93 17.70
CA ILE A 211 3.28 21.74 17.00
C ILE A 211 4.30 21.33 15.92
N VAL A 212 4.55 20.01 15.82
CA VAL A 212 5.15 19.37 14.65
C VAL A 212 4.02 18.64 13.92
N SER A 213 3.85 18.94 12.62
CA SER A 213 2.80 18.34 11.78
C SER A 213 3.40 17.81 10.48
N THR A 214 3.10 16.57 10.16
CA THR A 214 3.41 15.95 8.88
C THR A 214 2.36 16.34 7.84
N GLN A 215 2.79 16.42 6.57
CA GLN A 215 1.94 16.77 5.45
C GLN A 215 2.02 15.64 4.42
N VAL A 216 0.97 14.83 4.31
CA VAL A 216 1.01 13.61 3.49
C VAL A 216 1.19 13.90 2.00
N TYR A 217 0.57 14.96 1.47
CA TYR A 217 0.67 15.30 0.05
C TYR A 217 1.91 16.11 -0.28
N SER A 218 2.20 17.19 0.48
CA SER A 218 3.37 18.02 0.17
C SER A 218 4.70 17.38 0.58
N GLY A 219 4.70 16.38 1.47
CA GLY A 219 5.92 15.75 1.98
C GLY A 219 6.71 16.59 2.96
N GLN A 220 6.14 17.68 3.43
CA GLN A 220 6.76 18.59 4.38
C GLN A 220 6.45 18.22 5.83
N VAL A 221 7.39 18.46 6.71
CA VAL A 221 7.17 18.48 8.16
C VAL A 221 7.19 19.93 8.60
N LEU A 222 6.09 20.39 9.21
CA LEU A 222 5.91 21.77 9.61
C LEU A 222 6.08 21.95 11.12
N LYS A 223 6.74 23.05 11.50
CA LYS A 223 6.68 23.66 12.83
C LYS A 223 5.59 24.71 12.82
N ILE A 224 4.63 24.63 13.74
CA ILE A 224 3.47 25.52 13.80
C ILE A 224 3.36 26.10 15.23
N ASP A 225 3.21 27.41 15.36
CA ASP A 225 2.88 28.05 16.64
C ASP A 225 1.37 27.82 16.92
N PRO A 226 0.99 27.11 17.99
CA PRO A 226 -0.41 26.79 18.27
C PRO A 226 -1.29 27.98 18.62
N ARG A 227 -0.70 29.15 18.90
CA ARG A 227 -1.42 30.38 19.26
C ARG A 227 -1.71 31.27 18.06
N THR A 228 -0.81 31.30 17.09
CA THR A 228 -0.88 32.22 15.95
C THR A 228 -1.12 31.53 14.62
N GLY A 229 -0.91 30.20 14.54
CA GLY A 229 -0.93 29.43 13.31
C GLY A 229 0.28 29.69 12.39
N ALA A 230 1.26 30.49 12.85
CA ALA A 230 2.46 30.75 12.07
C ALA A 230 3.25 29.45 11.85
N LYS A 231 3.64 29.20 10.60
CA LYS A 231 4.25 27.95 10.18
C LYS A 231 5.60 28.15 9.50
N SER A 232 6.51 27.20 9.70
CA SER A 232 7.78 27.08 9.00
C SER A 232 8.10 25.62 8.71
N ILE A 233 8.90 25.37 7.68
CA ILE A 233 9.30 24.03 7.28
C ILE A 233 10.45 23.56 8.16
N LEU A 234 10.30 22.42 8.84
CA LEU A 234 11.36 21.71 9.54
C LEU A 234 12.14 20.78 8.61
N ALA A 235 11.45 20.07 7.74
CA ALA A 235 12.05 19.16 6.77
C ALA A 235 11.15 19.02 5.54
N ASP A 236 11.76 18.68 4.41
CA ASP A 236 11.09 18.21 3.20
C ASP A 236 11.61 16.80 2.93
N ILE A 237 10.74 15.80 3.10
CA ILE A 237 11.10 14.36 3.04
C ILE A 237 10.50 13.73 1.79
N GLY A 238 9.44 14.33 1.26
CA GLY A 238 8.66 13.82 0.13
C GLY A 238 7.28 13.30 0.55
N PRO A 239 6.34 13.23 -0.41
CA PRO A 239 4.94 12.84 -0.19
C PRO A 239 4.79 11.43 0.42
N GLY A 240 3.80 11.26 1.30
CA GLY A 240 3.49 10.00 1.97
C GLY A 240 3.88 9.98 3.45
N LEU A 241 4.16 11.14 4.05
CA LEU A 241 4.40 11.25 5.49
C LEU A 241 3.13 10.93 6.26
N ASP A 242 3.32 10.27 7.41
CA ASP A 242 2.23 9.88 8.30
C ASP A 242 2.41 10.57 9.67
N ASN A 243 3.11 10.03 10.61
CA ASN A 243 3.08 10.45 12.00
C ASN A 243 4.46 10.91 12.53
N VAL A 244 4.46 11.48 13.74
CA VAL A 244 5.67 11.97 14.45
C VAL A 244 5.77 11.30 15.81
N ALA A 245 7.00 10.97 16.22
CA ALA A 245 7.32 10.54 17.58
C ALA A 245 8.56 11.27 18.11
N PHE A 246 8.57 11.57 19.41
CA PHE A 246 9.70 12.15 20.12
C PHE A 246 10.31 11.13 21.08
N VAL A 247 11.61 10.88 20.95
CA VAL A 247 12.35 9.96 21.82
C VAL A 247 13.64 10.62 22.26
N ASN A 248 13.83 10.81 23.57
CA ASN A 248 15.05 11.40 24.13
C ASN A 248 15.47 12.74 23.49
N GLY A 249 14.49 13.61 23.20
CA GLY A 249 14.74 14.91 22.57
C GLY A 249 15.00 14.84 21.06
N ARG A 250 14.89 13.69 20.43
CA ARG A 250 15.01 13.46 18.98
C ARG A 250 13.63 13.37 18.34
N THR A 251 13.50 13.85 17.11
CA THR A 251 12.25 13.86 16.34
C THR A 251 12.31 12.83 15.22
N PHE A 252 11.33 11.94 15.17
CA PHE A 252 11.21 10.91 14.16
C PHE A 252 9.89 11.04 13.41
N VAL A 253 9.92 10.78 12.11
CA VAL A 253 8.77 10.87 11.21
C VAL A 253 8.60 9.54 10.49
N SER A 254 7.40 8.98 10.50
CA SER A 254 7.04 7.81 9.70
C SER A 254 6.59 8.21 8.30
N HIS A 255 6.73 7.27 7.38
CA HIS A 255 6.28 7.38 6.01
C HIS A 255 5.60 6.07 5.61
N ILE A 256 4.47 6.15 4.92
CA ILE A 256 3.66 4.98 4.51
C ILE A 256 4.48 3.96 3.71
N ASN A 257 5.57 4.36 3.01
CA ASN A 257 6.47 3.42 2.31
C ASN A 257 7.34 2.54 3.22
N GLY A 258 7.22 2.67 4.55
CA GLY A 258 7.96 1.88 5.54
C GLY A 258 9.25 2.53 6.03
N SER A 259 9.59 3.74 5.60
CA SER A 259 10.74 4.45 6.16
C SER A 259 10.40 5.18 7.45
N ILE A 260 11.42 5.34 8.31
CA ILE A 260 11.38 6.22 9.49
C ILE A 260 12.60 7.13 9.42
N THR A 261 12.36 8.42 9.44
CA THR A 261 13.40 9.45 9.27
C THR A 261 13.54 10.28 10.54
N GLU A 262 14.75 10.44 11.02
CA GLU A 262 15.11 11.38 12.08
C GLU A 262 15.33 12.79 11.51
N ILE A 263 14.67 13.80 12.08
CA ILE A 263 14.98 15.20 11.83
C ILE A 263 16.04 15.61 12.86
N VAL A 264 17.28 15.78 12.43
CA VAL A 264 18.41 16.12 13.30
C VAL A 264 18.43 17.62 13.62
N GLU A 265 18.11 18.42 12.61
CA GLU A 265 17.89 19.87 12.70
C GLU A 265 17.10 20.34 11.47
N ALA A 266 16.66 21.58 11.46
CA ALA A 266 15.90 22.12 10.33
C ALA A 266 16.66 21.94 9.01
N GLY A 267 16.01 21.27 8.03
CA GLY A 267 16.56 20.95 6.72
C GLY A 267 17.56 19.77 6.69
N ARG A 268 17.90 19.15 7.82
CA ARG A 268 18.82 18.02 7.86
C ARG A 268 18.18 16.78 8.48
N THR A 269 18.10 15.73 7.71
CA THR A 269 17.49 14.46 8.09
C THR A 269 18.48 13.31 8.04
N LYS A 270 18.13 12.20 8.74
CA LYS A 270 18.89 10.97 8.75
C LYS A 270 17.91 9.77 8.74
N PRO A 271 18.06 8.78 7.88
CA PRO A 271 17.22 7.58 7.95
C PRO A 271 17.53 6.77 9.21
N LEU A 272 16.49 6.36 9.92
CA LEU A 272 16.54 5.30 10.95
C LEU A 272 16.17 3.95 10.32
N VAL A 273 15.14 3.95 9.49
CA VAL A 273 14.73 2.82 8.65
C VAL A 273 14.66 3.31 7.22
N GLU A 274 15.43 2.67 6.34
CA GLU A 274 15.49 3.02 4.91
C GLU A 274 14.16 2.75 4.21
N LYS A 275 13.87 3.54 3.16
CA LYS A 275 12.70 3.35 2.32
C LYS A 275 12.80 2.10 1.47
N GLY A 276 11.65 1.47 1.21
CA GLY A 276 11.49 0.38 0.25
C GLY A 276 10.09 0.44 -0.33
N LEU A 277 9.60 -0.65 -0.90
CA LEU A 277 8.22 -0.77 -1.33
C LEU A 277 7.36 -1.32 -0.19
N GLN A 278 6.22 -0.69 0.00
CA GLN A 278 5.26 -1.07 1.02
C GLN A 278 4.62 -2.41 0.68
N TRP A 279 4.10 -2.47 -0.54
CA TRP A 279 3.28 -3.59 -1.02
C TRP A 279 3.31 -3.68 -2.55
N PRO A 280 4.45 -4.07 -3.15
CA PRO A 280 4.56 -4.17 -4.60
C PRO A 280 3.60 -5.25 -5.12
N LEU A 281 2.76 -4.84 -6.06
CA LEU A 281 1.73 -5.64 -6.70
C LEU A 281 2.05 -5.85 -8.19
N GLY A 282 1.16 -5.45 -9.08
CA GLY A 282 1.38 -5.48 -10.51
C GLY A 282 2.50 -4.55 -10.97
N LEU A 283 3.16 -4.92 -12.03
CA LEU A 283 4.17 -4.11 -12.69
C LEU A 283 4.16 -4.35 -14.20
N ALA A 284 4.54 -3.32 -14.96
CA ALA A 284 4.67 -3.42 -16.41
C ALA A 284 5.91 -2.69 -16.89
N VAL A 285 6.38 -3.06 -18.08
CA VAL A 285 7.51 -2.43 -18.74
C VAL A 285 7.02 -1.80 -20.04
N ASP A 286 7.40 -0.53 -20.29
CA ASP A 286 7.13 0.16 -21.54
C ASP A 286 8.21 -0.17 -22.61
N GLU A 287 8.03 0.34 -23.83
CA GLU A 287 8.95 0.15 -24.94
C GLU A 287 10.34 0.79 -24.70
N ALA A 288 10.43 1.77 -23.79
CA ALA A 288 11.68 2.41 -23.40
C ALA A 288 12.42 1.66 -22.28
N GLY A 289 11.82 0.60 -21.74
CA GLY A 289 12.37 -0.18 -20.62
C GLY A 289 12.09 0.44 -19.25
N HIS A 290 11.17 1.39 -19.16
CA HIS A 290 10.74 1.91 -17.87
C HIS A 290 9.78 0.92 -17.21
N VAL A 291 9.95 0.68 -15.91
CA VAL A 291 9.10 -0.23 -15.13
C VAL A 291 8.19 0.59 -14.23
N LEU A 292 6.88 0.56 -14.47
CA LEU A 292 5.89 1.08 -13.53
C LEU A 292 5.52 -0.03 -12.54
N VAL A 293 5.55 0.31 -11.24
CA VAL A 293 5.24 -0.61 -10.14
C VAL A 293 4.08 -0.06 -9.34
N ALA A 294 3.00 -0.83 -9.21
CA ALA A 294 1.92 -0.56 -8.28
C ALA A 294 2.36 -0.94 -6.86
N ASP A 295 2.16 -0.06 -5.88
CA ASP A 295 2.59 -0.23 -4.49
C ASP A 295 1.50 0.26 -3.51
N GLY A 296 0.34 -0.37 -3.55
CA GLY A 296 -0.81 0.02 -2.74
C GLY A 296 -1.37 1.38 -3.15
N GLY A 297 -1.33 2.35 -2.24
CA GLY A 297 -1.74 3.73 -2.50
C GLY A 297 -0.70 4.58 -3.25
N PHE A 298 0.37 3.97 -3.72
CA PHE A 298 1.47 4.60 -4.48
C PHE A 298 1.69 3.86 -5.79
N SER A 299 2.36 4.54 -6.71
CA SER A 299 2.99 3.92 -7.86
C SER A 299 4.34 4.55 -8.12
N TYR A 300 5.29 3.73 -8.48
CA TYR A 300 6.67 4.16 -8.72
C TYR A 300 7.13 3.80 -10.13
N LEU A 301 7.97 4.66 -10.68
CA LEU A 301 8.64 4.46 -11.96
C LEU A 301 10.13 4.19 -11.73
N LEU A 302 10.60 3.04 -12.21
CA LEU A 302 12.00 2.67 -12.26
C LEU A 302 12.50 2.83 -13.68
N ARG A 303 13.42 3.77 -13.90
CA ARG A 303 14.13 3.94 -15.18
C ARG A 303 15.49 3.28 -15.15
N PRO A 304 16.01 2.78 -16.28
CA PRO A 304 17.32 2.18 -16.33
C PRO A 304 18.41 3.12 -15.80
N GLY A 305 19.14 2.68 -14.76
CA GLY A 305 20.23 3.46 -14.15
C GLY A 305 19.79 4.59 -13.21
N GLU A 306 18.51 4.78 -12.97
CA GLU A 306 17.98 5.80 -12.07
C GLU A 306 17.45 5.19 -10.76
N ALA A 307 17.30 6.04 -9.73
CA ALA A 307 16.61 5.67 -8.51
C ALA A 307 15.10 5.59 -8.75
N LEU A 308 14.41 4.80 -7.94
CA LEU A 308 12.95 4.67 -7.93
C LEU A 308 12.30 6.05 -7.72
N GLN A 309 11.43 6.46 -8.64
CA GLN A 309 10.75 7.75 -8.63
C GLN A 309 9.26 7.55 -8.34
N LEU A 310 8.65 8.43 -7.54
CA LEU A 310 7.21 8.45 -7.34
C LEU A 310 6.53 8.89 -8.64
N ALA A 311 5.69 8.02 -9.22
CA ALA A 311 4.88 8.32 -10.39
C ALA A 311 3.54 8.96 -10.01
N GLY A 312 2.96 8.56 -8.87
CA GLY A 312 1.76 9.12 -8.30
C GLY A 312 1.37 8.43 -7.00
N MET A 313 0.47 9.05 -6.26
CA MET A 313 -0.06 8.52 -5.01
C MET A 313 -1.49 9.00 -4.78
N LEU A 314 -2.19 8.42 -3.81
CA LEU A 314 -3.43 8.99 -3.28
C LEU A 314 -3.23 10.48 -3.01
N PHE A 315 -4.21 11.30 -3.30
CA PHE A 315 -4.19 12.76 -3.25
C PHE A 315 -3.43 13.45 -4.41
N SER A 316 -2.66 12.73 -5.23
CA SER A 316 -2.08 13.32 -6.45
C SER A 316 -3.15 13.57 -7.51
N PRO A 317 -3.12 14.69 -8.24
CA PRO A 317 -4.04 14.92 -9.35
C PRO A 317 -4.00 13.78 -10.36
N GLY A 318 -5.19 13.29 -10.76
CA GLY A 318 -5.33 12.24 -11.75
C GLY A 318 -4.81 10.86 -11.33
N PHE A 319 -4.46 10.64 -10.07
CA PHE A 319 -4.15 9.28 -9.60
C PHE A 319 -5.44 8.44 -9.59
N PRO A 320 -5.45 7.25 -10.23
CA PRO A 320 -6.70 6.50 -10.45
C PRO A 320 -7.19 5.71 -9.22
N GLY A 321 -6.54 5.86 -8.07
CA GLY A 321 -6.85 5.11 -6.86
C GLY A 321 -5.84 4.01 -6.56
N TRP A 322 -6.19 3.05 -5.72
CA TRP A 322 -5.32 1.95 -5.34
C TRP A 322 -5.14 0.98 -6.51
N ILE A 323 -4.02 1.13 -7.21
CA ILE A 323 -3.70 0.33 -8.40
C ILE A 323 -3.34 -1.09 -7.97
N ARG A 324 -3.89 -2.08 -8.68
CA ARG A 324 -3.61 -3.49 -8.44
C ARG A 324 -2.67 -4.07 -9.47
N ASP A 325 -2.96 -3.84 -10.76
CA ASP A 325 -2.08 -4.24 -11.85
C ASP A 325 -2.02 -3.16 -12.92
N VAL A 326 -0.98 -3.21 -13.73
CA VAL A 326 -0.67 -2.22 -14.75
C VAL A 326 -0.26 -2.89 -16.06
N ALA A 327 -0.56 -2.26 -17.18
CA ALA A 327 -0.10 -2.65 -18.51
C ALA A 327 0.28 -1.40 -19.31
N ALA A 328 1.42 -1.44 -20.01
CA ALA A 328 1.84 -0.33 -20.87
C ALA A 328 0.93 -0.24 -22.11
N SER A 329 0.47 0.96 -22.44
CA SER A 329 -0.35 1.21 -23.64
C SER A 329 0.26 2.24 -24.60
N GLY A 330 1.28 2.95 -24.16
CA GLY A 330 2.03 3.92 -24.94
C GLY A 330 3.09 4.63 -24.11
N PRO A 331 3.79 5.62 -24.67
CA PRO A 331 4.75 6.42 -23.92
C PRO A 331 4.04 7.16 -22.78
N ASP A 332 4.46 6.95 -21.52
CA ASP A 332 3.85 7.50 -20.30
C ASP A 332 2.33 7.28 -20.24
N GLU A 333 1.83 6.21 -20.85
CA GLU A 333 0.41 5.85 -20.84
C GLU A 333 0.24 4.39 -20.38
N TRP A 334 -0.58 4.20 -19.35
CA TRP A 334 -0.77 2.93 -18.68
C TRP A 334 -2.26 2.60 -18.54
N ILE A 335 -2.61 1.35 -18.73
CA ILE A 335 -3.92 0.82 -18.34
C ILE A 335 -3.75 0.16 -16.98
N VAL A 336 -4.63 0.49 -16.06
CA VAL A 336 -4.56 0.01 -14.67
C VAL A 336 -5.89 -0.59 -14.24
N THR A 337 -5.81 -1.59 -13.37
CA THR A 337 -6.94 -2.07 -12.56
C THR A 337 -6.82 -1.52 -11.16
N THR A 338 -7.94 -1.13 -10.55
CA THR A 338 -7.96 -0.54 -9.22
C THR A 338 -8.74 -1.39 -8.22
N ALA A 339 -8.48 -1.19 -6.94
CA ALA A 339 -9.23 -1.84 -5.87
C ALA A 339 -10.70 -1.39 -5.81
N ASN A 340 -11.03 -0.23 -6.38
CA ASN A 340 -12.40 0.28 -6.46
C ASN A 340 -13.24 -0.40 -7.56
N GLY A 341 -12.64 -1.28 -8.35
CA GLY A 341 -13.32 -1.99 -9.44
C GLY A 341 -13.36 -1.20 -10.74
N ASP A 342 -12.40 -0.30 -10.96
CA ASP A 342 -12.25 0.48 -12.17
C ASP A 342 -11.09 -0.03 -13.01
N VAL A 343 -11.28 -0.03 -14.34
CA VAL A 343 -10.20 -0.09 -15.32
C VAL A 343 -10.01 1.31 -15.86
N ALA A 344 -8.81 1.87 -15.70
CA ALA A 344 -8.54 3.25 -16.09
C ALA A 344 -7.30 3.35 -16.99
N ARG A 345 -7.30 4.36 -17.87
CA ARG A 345 -6.10 4.84 -18.53
C ARG A 345 -5.49 5.93 -17.67
N TRP A 346 -4.21 5.80 -17.35
CA TRP A 346 -3.48 6.73 -16.52
C TRP A 346 -2.23 7.28 -17.21
N ARG A 347 -2.05 8.61 -17.11
CA ARG A 347 -0.88 9.34 -17.61
C ARG A 347 -0.24 10.11 -16.45
N PRO A 348 0.68 9.50 -15.72
CA PRO A 348 1.26 10.10 -14.53
C PRO A 348 1.91 11.45 -14.76
N ALA A 349 2.68 11.63 -15.83
CA ALA A 349 3.35 12.90 -16.12
C ALA A 349 2.36 14.05 -16.45
N ALA A 350 1.18 13.73 -16.99
CA ALA A 350 0.12 14.70 -17.24
C ALA A 350 -0.78 14.95 -16.01
N GLY A 351 -0.72 14.09 -14.99
CA GLY A 351 -1.64 14.13 -13.86
C GLY A 351 -3.09 13.84 -14.27
N GLU A 352 -3.29 12.91 -15.21
CA GLU A 352 -4.60 12.62 -15.79
C GLU A 352 -4.94 11.13 -15.72
N SER A 353 -6.19 10.82 -15.39
CA SER A 353 -6.76 9.49 -15.60
C SER A 353 -8.13 9.54 -16.25
N THR A 354 -8.48 8.47 -16.96
CA THR A 354 -9.79 8.29 -17.59
C THR A 354 -10.28 6.90 -17.29
N VAL A 355 -11.44 6.78 -16.64
CA VAL A 355 -12.10 5.50 -16.40
C VAL A 355 -12.61 4.96 -17.73
N LEU A 356 -12.22 3.73 -18.08
CA LEU A 356 -12.63 3.01 -19.29
C LEU A 356 -13.79 2.07 -19.01
N ALA A 357 -13.80 1.44 -17.83
CA ALA A 357 -14.85 0.56 -17.34
C ALA A 357 -14.88 0.59 -15.82
N SER A 358 -16.04 0.38 -15.19
CA SER A 358 -16.23 0.45 -13.74
C SER A 358 -17.28 -0.55 -13.23
N GLY A 359 -17.34 -0.73 -11.92
CA GLY A 359 -18.37 -1.53 -11.25
C GLY A 359 -18.03 -3.03 -11.14
N TYR A 360 -16.77 -3.38 -11.23
CA TYR A 360 -16.29 -4.76 -11.05
C TYR A 360 -15.95 -5.04 -9.57
N ALA A 361 -16.16 -6.28 -9.14
CA ALA A 361 -16.01 -6.63 -7.73
C ALA A 361 -14.55 -6.63 -7.28
N ARG A 362 -13.73 -7.50 -7.84
CA ARG A 362 -12.30 -7.62 -7.52
C ARG A 362 -11.51 -7.81 -8.80
N LEU A 363 -11.06 -6.68 -9.33
CA LEU A 363 -10.17 -6.69 -10.48
C LEU A 363 -8.78 -7.17 -10.09
N MET A 364 -8.15 -7.94 -10.97
CA MET A 364 -6.78 -8.43 -10.83
C MET A 364 -5.96 -8.01 -12.04
N GLY A 365 -5.35 -8.93 -12.75
CA GLY A 365 -4.45 -8.66 -13.86
C GLY A 365 -5.09 -7.89 -15.02
N VAL A 366 -4.27 -7.09 -15.69
CA VAL A 366 -4.61 -6.39 -16.93
C VAL A 366 -3.50 -6.54 -17.96
N ALA A 367 -3.87 -6.66 -19.23
CA ALA A 367 -2.95 -6.69 -20.35
C ALA A 367 -3.49 -5.90 -21.53
N VAL A 368 -2.60 -5.37 -22.36
CA VAL A 368 -2.94 -4.67 -23.61
C VAL A 368 -2.56 -5.55 -24.79
N GLY A 369 -3.54 -5.90 -25.60
CA GLY A 369 -3.35 -6.67 -26.83
C GLY A 369 -2.77 -5.86 -28.00
N PRO A 370 -2.27 -6.51 -29.05
CA PRO A 370 -1.71 -5.87 -30.23
C PRO A 370 -2.71 -4.99 -30.97
N GLY A 371 -4.01 -5.32 -30.88
CA GLY A 371 -5.13 -4.54 -31.42
C GLY A 371 -5.48 -3.29 -30.61
N GLY A 372 -4.87 -3.12 -29.44
CA GLY A 372 -5.19 -2.04 -28.52
C GLY A 372 -6.41 -2.33 -27.63
N ASP A 373 -6.80 -3.59 -27.48
CA ASP A 373 -7.81 -4.02 -26.52
C ASP A 373 -7.17 -4.15 -25.12
N ALA A 374 -7.89 -3.71 -24.09
CA ALA A 374 -7.48 -3.94 -22.71
C ALA A 374 -8.21 -5.18 -22.18
N VAL A 375 -7.47 -6.23 -21.87
CA VAL A 375 -7.98 -7.48 -21.30
C VAL A 375 -7.77 -7.48 -19.79
N PHE A 376 -8.78 -7.84 -18.99
CA PHE A 376 -8.68 -7.83 -17.53
C PHE A 376 -9.47 -8.95 -16.88
N ALA A 377 -9.01 -9.38 -15.71
CA ALA A 377 -9.61 -10.46 -14.92
C ALA A 377 -10.39 -9.93 -13.72
N GLU A 378 -11.56 -10.52 -13.48
CA GLU A 378 -12.38 -10.33 -12.27
C GLU A 378 -12.39 -11.61 -11.44
N PHE A 379 -11.72 -11.56 -10.30
CA PHE A 379 -11.39 -12.72 -9.46
C PHE A 379 -12.63 -13.40 -8.87
N ASP A 380 -13.54 -12.63 -8.26
CA ASP A 380 -14.67 -13.18 -7.50
C ASP A 380 -15.75 -13.82 -8.40
N THR A 381 -15.94 -13.28 -9.59
CA THR A 381 -16.94 -13.79 -10.53
C THR A 381 -16.39 -14.86 -11.47
N GLY A 382 -15.06 -15.05 -11.48
CA GLY A 382 -14.41 -16.00 -12.37
C GLY A 382 -14.51 -15.62 -13.84
N LYS A 383 -14.43 -14.31 -14.16
CA LYS A 383 -14.61 -13.79 -15.51
C LYS A 383 -13.37 -13.07 -16.03
N VAL A 384 -13.27 -13.04 -17.35
CA VAL A 384 -12.30 -12.24 -18.09
C VAL A 384 -13.03 -11.45 -19.15
N PHE A 385 -12.67 -10.16 -19.26
CA PHE A 385 -13.29 -9.21 -20.18
C PHE A 385 -12.25 -8.56 -21.09
N ALA A 386 -12.70 -7.99 -22.20
CA ALA A 386 -11.93 -7.07 -23.02
C ALA A 386 -12.68 -5.74 -23.21
N ILE A 387 -11.95 -4.62 -23.21
CA ILE A 387 -12.42 -3.32 -23.67
C ILE A 387 -11.86 -3.11 -25.07
N GLU A 388 -12.72 -3.16 -26.08
CA GLU A 388 -12.32 -3.15 -27.49
C GLU A 388 -11.70 -1.83 -27.91
N GLY A 389 -10.49 -1.85 -28.51
CA GLY A 389 -9.81 -0.76 -29.21
C GLY A 389 -9.52 0.49 -28.36
N ARG A 390 -9.55 0.41 -27.05
CA ARG A 390 -9.50 1.58 -26.15
C ARG A 390 -8.18 1.77 -25.40
N ALA A 391 -7.33 0.77 -25.35
CA ALA A 391 -6.04 0.90 -24.66
C ALA A 391 -5.08 1.83 -25.38
N LYS A 392 -5.19 1.97 -26.70
CA LYS A 392 -4.32 2.84 -27.52
C LYS A 392 -5.14 3.97 -28.18
N GLY A 393 -4.79 5.22 -27.87
CA GLY A 393 -5.23 6.41 -28.63
C GLY A 393 -6.73 6.72 -28.68
N GLY A 394 -7.55 6.09 -27.87
CA GLY A 394 -8.99 6.28 -27.86
C GLY A 394 -9.43 7.56 -27.13
N GLY A 395 -10.47 8.24 -27.65
CA GLY A 395 -11.08 9.41 -27.02
C GLY A 395 -11.70 9.11 -25.65
N ALA A 396 -12.12 10.17 -24.93
CA ALA A 396 -12.82 10.06 -23.67
C ALA A 396 -14.15 9.28 -23.85
N GLY A 397 -14.38 8.28 -23.00
CA GLY A 397 -15.63 7.51 -22.92
C GLY A 397 -15.41 6.02 -22.65
N SER A 398 -16.40 5.37 -22.06
CA SER A 398 -16.41 3.93 -21.83
C SER A 398 -16.32 3.15 -23.15
N GLY A 399 -15.39 2.18 -23.23
CA GLY A 399 -15.28 1.27 -24.37
C GLY A 399 -16.42 0.24 -24.39
N ASN A 400 -16.59 -0.46 -25.53
CA ASN A 400 -17.42 -1.64 -25.56
C ASN A 400 -16.74 -2.75 -24.76
N VAL A 401 -17.37 -3.21 -23.67
CA VAL A 401 -16.85 -4.30 -22.84
C VAL A 401 -17.47 -5.60 -23.28
N VAL A 402 -16.63 -6.58 -23.57
CA VAL A 402 -17.03 -7.91 -24.02
C VAL A 402 -16.52 -8.95 -23.00
N GLU A 403 -17.39 -9.86 -22.56
CA GLU A 403 -16.98 -11.04 -21.78
C GLU A 403 -16.29 -12.05 -22.70
N LEU A 404 -15.02 -12.34 -22.42
CA LEU A 404 -14.24 -13.34 -23.18
C LEU A 404 -14.39 -14.73 -22.62
N ALA A 405 -14.52 -14.86 -21.30
CA ALA A 405 -14.68 -16.15 -20.61
C ALA A 405 -15.34 -15.97 -19.24
N SER A 406 -16.02 -17.03 -18.79
CA SER A 406 -16.61 -17.14 -17.44
C SER A 406 -16.40 -18.54 -16.85
N GLY A 407 -16.63 -18.69 -15.55
CA GLY A 407 -16.45 -19.95 -14.83
C GLY A 407 -14.98 -20.36 -14.68
N LEU A 408 -14.07 -19.39 -14.67
CA LEU A 408 -12.67 -19.58 -14.31
C LEU A 408 -12.54 -19.66 -12.77
N ASP A 409 -11.57 -20.42 -12.28
CA ASP A 409 -11.34 -20.56 -10.84
C ASP A 409 -10.30 -19.52 -10.38
N ARG A 410 -10.80 -18.41 -9.83
CA ARG A 410 -9.99 -17.29 -9.31
C ARG A 410 -8.97 -16.79 -10.35
N PRO A 411 -9.42 -16.24 -11.49
CA PRO A 411 -8.51 -15.71 -12.48
C PRO A 411 -7.72 -14.53 -11.90
N MET A 412 -6.40 -14.57 -12.07
CA MET A 412 -5.47 -13.56 -11.55
C MET A 412 -4.81 -12.81 -12.71
N GLY A 413 -3.63 -13.21 -13.13
CA GLY A 413 -2.90 -12.59 -14.21
C GLY A 413 -3.47 -12.89 -15.58
N VAL A 414 -3.40 -11.92 -16.47
CA VAL A 414 -3.73 -12.07 -17.89
C VAL A 414 -2.55 -11.63 -18.75
N ALA A 415 -2.36 -12.29 -19.90
CA ALA A 415 -1.40 -11.88 -20.92
C ALA A 415 -2.00 -12.09 -22.31
N VAL A 416 -1.57 -11.26 -23.26
CA VAL A 416 -2.03 -11.36 -24.65
C VAL A 416 -0.83 -11.59 -25.55
N ALA A 417 -0.84 -12.68 -26.33
CA ALA A 417 0.22 -12.98 -27.28
C ALA A 417 0.14 -12.06 -28.51
N GLY A 418 1.21 -12.06 -29.33
CA GLY A 418 1.29 -11.23 -30.53
C GLY A 418 0.24 -11.54 -31.61
N ASP A 419 -0.38 -12.72 -31.57
CA ASP A 419 -1.49 -13.15 -32.43
C ASP A 419 -2.89 -12.78 -31.85
N GLY A 420 -2.94 -12.17 -30.68
CA GLY A 420 -4.16 -11.82 -29.96
C GLY A 420 -4.69 -12.93 -29.05
N THR A 421 -4.04 -14.07 -28.94
CA THR A 421 -4.43 -15.14 -28.00
C THR A 421 -4.31 -14.67 -26.57
N VAL A 422 -5.37 -14.80 -25.77
CA VAL A 422 -5.42 -14.42 -24.36
C VAL A 422 -5.07 -15.61 -23.49
N PHE A 423 -4.16 -15.39 -22.54
CA PHE A 423 -3.76 -16.36 -21.50
C PHE A 423 -4.21 -15.87 -20.14
N VAL A 424 -4.64 -16.79 -19.29
CA VAL A 424 -5.19 -16.48 -17.95
C VAL A 424 -4.61 -17.45 -16.93
N ALA A 425 -4.07 -16.91 -15.84
CA ALA A 425 -3.72 -17.69 -14.66
C ALA A 425 -4.97 -17.98 -13.83
N GLU A 426 -5.37 -19.25 -13.72
CA GLU A 426 -6.41 -19.72 -12.79
C GLU A 426 -5.75 -20.11 -11.46
N SER A 427 -5.65 -19.16 -10.54
CA SER A 427 -4.93 -19.34 -9.26
C SER A 427 -5.57 -20.44 -8.40
N GLY A 428 -6.89 -20.54 -8.39
CA GLY A 428 -7.62 -21.58 -7.65
C GLY A 428 -7.45 -22.98 -8.22
N ALA A 429 -7.31 -23.09 -9.55
CA ALA A 429 -7.12 -24.35 -10.24
C ALA A 429 -5.64 -24.77 -10.42
N GLY A 430 -4.68 -23.91 -10.06
CA GLY A 430 -3.26 -24.20 -10.19
C GLY A 430 -2.78 -24.37 -11.63
N ARG A 431 -3.32 -23.59 -12.58
CA ARG A 431 -3.02 -23.73 -14.01
C ARG A 431 -3.05 -22.41 -14.77
N VAL A 432 -2.50 -22.42 -15.99
CA VAL A 432 -2.72 -21.36 -16.99
C VAL A 432 -3.49 -21.92 -18.16
N VAL A 433 -4.51 -21.19 -18.60
CA VAL A 433 -5.32 -21.53 -19.78
C VAL A 433 -5.17 -20.47 -20.85
N LYS A 434 -5.34 -20.85 -22.12
CA LYS A 434 -5.54 -19.92 -23.24
C LYS A 434 -7.01 -19.94 -23.67
N LEU A 435 -7.49 -18.80 -24.15
CA LEU A 435 -8.84 -18.61 -24.66
C LEU A 435 -8.82 -18.66 -26.19
N VAL A 436 -9.48 -19.62 -26.79
CA VAL A 436 -9.54 -19.83 -28.24
C VAL A 436 -10.98 -20.07 -28.66
N GLY A 437 -11.56 -19.20 -29.47
CA GLY A 437 -12.91 -19.36 -30.00
C GLY A 437 -14.00 -19.57 -28.93
N GLY A 438 -13.87 -18.91 -27.78
CA GLY A 438 -14.78 -19.07 -26.62
C GLY A 438 -14.56 -20.35 -25.80
N ARG A 439 -13.50 -21.11 -26.09
CA ARG A 439 -13.11 -22.31 -25.34
C ARG A 439 -11.85 -22.06 -24.52
N ARG A 440 -11.69 -22.83 -23.44
CA ARG A 440 -10.49 -22.84 -22.59
C ARG A 440 -9.65 -24.07 -22.90
N GLU A 441 -8.37 -23.86 -23.14
CA GLU A 441 -7.38 -24.92 -23.32
C GLU A 441 -6.27 -24.75 -22.28
N THR A 442 -5.99 -25.78 -21.48
CA THR A 442 -4.90 -25.75 -20.50
C THR A 442 -3.56 -25.76 -21.23
N VAL A 443 -2.69 -24.80 -20.88
CA VAL A 443 -1.33 -24.67 -21.44
C VAL A 443 -0.30 -25.15 -20.43
N LEU A 444 -0.50 -24.82 -19.14
CA LEU A 444 0.41 -25.21 -18.06
C LEU A 444 -0.44 -25.61 -16.85
N ASP A 445 -0.12 -26.73 -16.24
CA ASP A 445 -0.84 -27.31 -15.11
C ASP A 445 0.11 -27.66 -13.96
N GLY A 446 -0.45 -28.01 -12.79
CA GLY A 446 0.33 -28.41 -11.61
C GLY A 446 1.14 -27.29 -10.99
N LEU A 447 0.65 -26.06 -11.07
CA LEU A 447 1.15 -24.91 -10.34
C LEU A 447 0.55 -24.87 -8.93
N ALA A 448 1.24 -24.25 -7.99
CA ALA A 448 0.75 -24.20 -6.61
C ALA A 448 -0.29 -23.07 -6.41
N ARG A 449 0.01 -21.86 -6.91
CA ARG A 449 -0.87 -20.68 -6.87
C ARG A 449 -0.37 -19.66 -7.89
N PRO A 450 -0.64 -19.87 -9.20
CA PRO A 450 -0.16 -18.94 -10.22
C PRO A 450 -0.88 -17.60 -10.10
N GLU A 451 -0.11 -16.50 -10.20
CA GLU A 451 -0.62 -15.14 -10.13
C GLU A 451 -0.27 -14.37 -11.42
N GLY A 452 0.76 -13.53 -11.41
CA GLY A 452 1.16 -12.78 -12.60
C GLY A 452 1.70 -13.69 -13.71
N ILE A 453 1.41 -13.33 -14.95
CA ILE A 453 1.93 -14.01 -16.15
C ILE A 453 2.45 -13.01 -17.19
N ALA A 454 3.52 -13.37 -17.86
CA ALA A 454 4.09 -12.57 -18.95
C ALA A 454 4.48 -13.45 -20.13
N ILE A 455 4.52 -12.88 -21.32
CA ILE A 455 4.90 -13.57 -22.55
C ILE A 455 6.08 -12.83 -23.18
N ALA A 456 7.16 -13.55 -23.50
CA ALA A 456 8.28 -13.03 -24.27
C ALA A 456 8.89 -14.12 -25.16
N GLY A 457 9.16 -13.80 -26.42
CA GLY A 457 9.87 -14.69 -27.34
C GLY A 457 9.23 -16.07 -27.51
N GLY A 458 7.90 -16.18 -27.44
CA GLY A 458 7.18 -17.48 -27.53
C GLY A 458 7.17 -18.30 -26.23
N THR A 459 7.66 -17.73 -25.13
CA THR A 459 7.68 -18.35 -23.80
C THR A 459 6.69 -17.67 -22.88
N LEU A 460 5.89 -18.46 -22.15
CA LEU A 460 5.04 -18.03 -21.04
C LEU A 460 5.85 -18.10 -19.75
N PHE A 461 5.87 -17.01 -19.00
CA PHE A 461 6.45 -16.93 -17.66
C PHE A 461 5.34 -16.74 -16.63
N VAL A 462 5.41 -17.48 -15.53
CA VAL A 462 4.38 -17.49 -14.48
C VAL A 462 5.04 -17.25 -13.13
N ALA A 463 4.60 -16.22 -12.42
CA ALA A 463 4.88 -16.08 -10.99
C ALA A 463 3.98 -17.06 -10.22
N ASP A 464 4.59 -18.01 -9.53
CA ASP A 464 3.92 -18.99 -8.68
C ASP A 464 4.30 -18.76 -7.20
N PRO A 465 3.67 -17.80 -6.50
CA PRO A 465 3.99 -17.54 -5.09
C PRO A 465 3.66 -18.72 -4.17
N GLY A 466 2.81 -19.63 -4.55
CA GLY A 466 2.58 -20.85 -3.77
C GLY A 466 3.80 -21.77 -3.73
N ALA A 467 4.64 -21.72 -4.76
CA ALA A 467 5.91 -22.43 -4.86
C ALA A 467 7.14 -21.52 -4.61
N ASN A 468 6.94 -20.22 -4.35
CA ASN A 468 8.00 -19.21 -4.29
C ASN A 468 8.91 -19.25 -5.52
N ALA A 469 8.35 -19.38 -6.73
CA ALA A 469 9.10 -19.61 -7.95
C ALA A 469 8.56 -18.81 -9.15
N VAL A 470 9.42 -18.63 -10.16
CA VAL A 470 9.00 -18.28 -11.52
C VAL A 470 9.19 -19.52 -12.40
N ILE A 471 8.14 -19.87 -13.12
CA ILE A 471 8.09 -21.00 -14.02
C ILE A 471 7.99 -20.51 -15.46
N ALA A 472 8.72 -21.11 -16.38
CA ALA A 472 8.63 -20.88 -17.81
C ALA A 472 8.09 -22.12 -18.53
N SER A 473 7.32 -21.89 -19.62
CA SER A 473 6.83 -22.93 -20.52
C SER A 473 6.67 -22.35 -21.93
N ASP A 474 6.86 -23.17 -22.96
CA ASP A 474 6.53 -22.80 -24.33
C ASP A 474 5.02 -22.56 -24.49
N LEU A 475 4.62 -21.52 -25.26
CA LEU A 475 3.21 -21.23 -25.55
C LEU A 475 2.47 -22.35 -26.29
N ALA A 476 3.21 -23.16 -27.07
CA ALA A 476 2.67 -24.32 -27.77
C ALA A 476 2.45 -25.53 -26.85
N GLY A 477 2.86 -25.44 -25.58
CA GLY A 477 2.93 -26.56 -24.64
C GLY A 477 4.24 -27.34 -24.81
N GLY A 478 5.05 -27.41 -23.79
CA GLY A 478 6.38 -28.01 -23.87
C GLY A 478 7.02 -28.25 -22.52
N ALA A 479 8.34 -28.37 -22.51
CA ALA A 479 9.10 -28.58 -21.30
C ALA A 479 8.91 -27.39 -20.33
N ARG A 480 8.66 -27.73 -19.07
CA ARG A 480 8.59 -26.78 -17.96
C ARG A 480 10.01 -26.52 -17.44
N GLU A 481 10.35 -25.24 -17.26
CA GLU A 481 11.61 -24.80 -16.68
C GLU A 481 11.33 -23.98 -15.40
N THR A 482 12.12 -24.20 -14.35
CA THR A 482 12.14 -23.32 -13.18
C THR A 482 13.17 -22.22 -13.40
N VAL A 483 12.70 -21.00 -13.65
CA VAL A 483 13.53 -19.81 -13.90
C VAL A 483 14.25 -19.36 -12.63
N ALA A 484 13.55 -19.40 -11.49
CA ALA A 484 14.13 -19.15 -10.16
C ALA A 484 13.22 -19.75 -9.09
N SER A 485 13.79 -20.06 -7.93
CA SER A 485 13.11 -20.63 -6.76
C SER A 485 13.54 -19.96 -5.46
N GLY A 486 12.75 -20.16 -4.38
CA GLY A 486 12.99 -19.50 -3.10
C GLY A 486 12.83 -17.98 -3.18
N LEU A 487 12.09 -17.48 -4.17
CA LEU A 487 11.85 -16.06 -4.38
C LEU A 487 11.04 -15.46 -3.22
N PRO A 488 11.32 -14.21 -2.81
CA PRO A 488 10.58 -13.53 -1.75
C PRO A 488 9.23 -12.97 -2.25
N ILE A 489 8.38 -13.87 -2.76
CA ILE A 489 7.04 -13.61 -3.29
C ILE A 489 6.00 -14.36 -2.48
N GLY A 490 4.73 -13.98 -2.59
CA GLY A 490 3.65 -14.56 -1.80
C GLY A 490 3.75 -14.18 -0.34
N GLY A 491 3.97 -12.91 -0.05
CA GLY A 491 3.99 -12.36 1.29
C GLY A 491 2.79 -12.85 2.09
N ALA A 492 2.95 -12.94 3.41
CA ALA A 492 1.89 -13.40 4.29
C ALA A 492 0.59 -12.67 3.94
N ALA A 493 -0.49 -13.42 3.78
CA ALA A 493 -1.82 -12.84 3.63
C ALA A 493 -2.02 -11.89 4.83
N GLY A 494 -1.98 -10.58 4.54
CA GLY A 494 -2.19 -9.55 5.53
C GLY A 494 -3.65 -9.49 5.97
N ALA A 495 -4.08 -8.33 6.43
CA ALA A 495 -5.49 -8.04 6.64
C ALA A 495 -6.31 -8.32 5.37
N GLN A 496 -7.55 -8.73 5.54
CA GLN A 496 -8.48 -8.85 4.42
C GLN A 496 -8.65 -7.49 3.75
N MET A 497 -8.80 -7.50 2.41
CA MET A 497 -9.14 -6.28 1.70
C MET A 497 -10.48 -5.74 2.19
N ALA A 498 -10.50 -4.46 2.55
CA ALA A 498 -11.72 -3.76 2.93
C ALA A 498 -11.80 -2.43 2.19
N GLN A 499 -12.97 -2.10 1.65
CA GLN A 499 -13.27 -0.76 1.17
C GLN A 499 -13.49 0.14 2.38
N LEU A 500 -12.74 1.24 2.46
CA LEU A 500 -12.86 2.21 3.53
C LEU A 500 -13.91 3.26 3.14
N GLY A 501 -15.16 3.05 3.58
CA GLY A 501 -16.27 3.95 3.24
C GLY A 501 -16.07 5.39 3.74
N GLY A 502 -16.35 6.37 2.86
CA GLY A 502 -16.29 7.80 3.21
C GLY A 502 -14.93 8.47 3.06
N VAL A 503 -13.97 7.79 2.43
CA VAL A 503 -12.60 8.30 2.16
C VAL A 503 -12.23 8.24 0.67
N GLY A 504 -13.21 8.38 -0.22
CA GLY A 504 -12.99 8.35 -1.67
C GLY A 504 -12.42 7.00 -2.12
N ASP A 505 -11.31 7.04 -2.85
CA ASP A 505 -10.67 5.87 -3.46
C ASP A 505 -9.75 5.08 -2.50
N MET A 506 -9.68 5.44 -1.22
CA MET A 506 -8.92 4.67 -0.25
C MET A 506 -9.52 3.29 -0.01
N CYS A 507 -8.66 2.29 0.04
CA CYS A 507 -9.02 0.97 0.55
C CYS A 507 -7.97 0.47 1.55
N GLY A 508 -8.32 -0.53 2.33
CA GLY A 508 -7.37 -1.23 3.21
C GLY A 508 -6.42 -2.13 2.42
N PRO A 509 -5.67 -2.97 3.15
CA PRO A 509 -4.77 -3.94 2.55
C PRO A 509 -5.46 -4.74 1.44
N MET A 510 -4.80 -4.84 0.30
CA MET A 510 -5.26 -5.59 -0.85
C MET A 510 -4.71 -7.02 -0.76
N ASN A 511 -5.40 -7.98 -1.37
CA ASN A 511 -4.83 -9.32 -1.53
C ASN A 511 -3.53 -9.24 -2.32
N THR A 512 -2.61 -10.15 -2.05
CA THR A 512 -1.35 -10.26 -2.80
C THR A 512 -1.62 -10.43 -4.30
N PHE A 513 -0.76 -9.84 -5.10
CA PHE A 513 -0.67 -10.07 -6.54
C PHE A 513 0.79 -9.91 -6.95
N ASN A 514 1.46 -11.01 -7.20
CA ASN A 514 2.84 -10.98 -7.67
C ASN A 514 2.88 -10.76 -9.19
N GLY A 515 3.02 -9.49 -9.57
CA GLY A 515 3.17 -9.10 -10.97
C GLY A 515 4.50 -9.58 -11.54
N ILE A 516 4.49 -9.98 -12.81
CA ILE A 516 5.68 -10.26 -13.62
C ILE A 516 5.52 -9.59 -14.98
N ALA A 517 6.57 -8.95 -15.47
CA ALA A 517 6.60 -8.34 -16.79
C ALA A 517 7.90 -8.64 -17.51
N ALA A 518 7.83 -8.75 -18.82
CA ALA A 518 8.99 -8.96 -19.68
C ALA A 518 9.34 -7.67 -20.44
N ALA A 519 10.60 -7.27 -20.35
CA ALA A 519 11.13 -6.16 -21.13
C ALA A 519 11.48 -6.60 -22.56
N PRO A 520 11.63 -5.64 -23.50
CA PRO A 520 12.02 -5.95 -24.87
C PRO A 520 13.37 -6.67 -25.02
N ASP A 521 14.29 -6.48 -24.06
CA ASP A 521 15.60 -7.16 -24.01
C ASP A 521 15.52 -8.58 -23.41
N GLY A 522 14.35 -9.06 -23.03
CA GLY A 522 14.13 -10.36 -22.40
C GLY A 522 14.33 -10.38 -20.88
N THR A 523 14.65 -9.26 -20.25
CA THR A 523 14.68 -9.14 -18.79
C THR A 523 13.27 -9.31 -18.24
N LEU A 524 13.10 -10.17 -17.23
CA LEU A 524 11.85 -10.30 -16.48
C LEU A 524 11.95 -9.47 -15.20
N TYR A 525 10.97 -8.64 -14.95
CA TYR A 525 10.80 -7.94 -13.69
C TYR A 525 9.69 -8.60 -12.87
N LEU A 526 9.87 -8.67 -11.55
CA LEU A 526 8.98 -9.37 -10.63
C LEU A 526 8.78 -8.52 -9.37
N SER A 527 7.55 -8.34 -8.96
CA SER A 527 7.24 -7.75 -7.65
C SER A 527 7.51 -8.77 -6.54
N ALA A 528 8.36 -8.38 -5.58
CA ALA A 528 8.76 -9.22 -4.45
C ALA A 528 8.13 -8.71 -3.16
N ASP A 529 6.85 -8.98 -2.98
CA ASP A 529 6.00 -8.45 -1.91
C ASP A 529 6.43 -8.91 -0.51
N ALA A 530 6.98 -10.13 -0.38
CA ALA A 530 7.46 -10.64 0.89
C ALA A 530 8.66 -9.86 1.46
N GLU A 531 9.50 -9.24 0.60
CA GLU A 531 10.60 -8.38 1.05
C GLU A 531 10.42 -6.89 0.71
N GLY A 532 9.41 -6.52 -0.08
CA GLY A 532 9.13 -5.14 -0.49
C GLY A 532 10.16 -4.57 -1.45
N SER A 533 10.45 -5.30 -2.54
CA SER A 533 11.38 -4.90 -3.60
C SER A 533 10.87 -5.29 -4.99
N VAL A 534 11.60 -4.86 -6.02
CA VAL A 534 11.50 -5.37 -7.39
C VAL A 534 12.73 -6.20 -7.69
N LEU A 535 12.54 -7.39 -8.25
CA LEU A 535 13.59 -8.26 -8.74
C LEU A 535 13.65 -8.25 -10.26
N ALA A 536 14.84 -8.54 -10.81
CA ALA A 536 15.06 -8.79 -12.22
C ALA A 536 15.72 -10.15 -12.45
N LEU A 537 15.22 -10.88 -13.43
CA LEU A 537 15.76 -12.13 -13.93
C LEU A 537 16.23 -11.93 -15.36
N ARG A 538 17.48 -12.30 -15.65
CA ARG A 538 18.09 -12.14 -16.97
C ARG A 538 18.71 -13.45 -17.42
N ARG A 539 18.57 -13.78 -18.71
CA ARG A 539 19.34 -14.87 -19.30
C ARG A 539 20.83 -14.48 -19.37
N LEU A 540 21.72 -15.44 -19.04
CA LEU A 540 23.18 -15.28 -19.08
C LEU A 540 23.73 -15.43 -20.49
#